data_c2ece27da1c6b8d6f298311ab0358013
#
_entry.id   c2ece27da1c6b8d6f298311ab0358013
#
_cell.length_a   1.000
_cell.length_b   1.000
_cell.length_c   1.000
_cell.angle_alpha   90.00
_cell.angle_beta   90.00
_cell.angle_gamma   90.00
#
_symmetry.space_group_name_H-M   'P 1'
#
loop_
_entity.id
_entity.type
_entity.pdbx_description
1 polymer ?
#
loop_
_entity_poly.entity_id
_entity_poly.type
_entity_poly.pdbx_seq_one_letter_code
_entity_poly.pdbx_strand_id
1 'polypeptide(L)'
;MPKESTTTAPKTKSSAKTDAGKAKTSKKSTEAAIAFDLFAPYNEIVQLMGSWNKWKPVAMQKDEHGYWRIDVPLADGDYEYKFQVVSKSYFMPGETVVICDPKAPEYTLGNRENSVVRVRGGKRNSVIYEWKHDDVPLVPNDQLIIYEMHVGDFNPGKDKRGTFQEVIDKLDYLADLGVTALEIMPVNEFPWEHSWGYAQSSIFAIENSYGSPDDMARLVDEAHGRGIRIIHDAVYNHMQSEAPLTRIDYSYWFYENNPDEASLQFGPKFNYEHFDENLQVFPARQHVMESLQFWTRQFHIDGIRFDCTRALKYFDLLQWFRDEIYKDVNFKPFYTIAEHIPQDPAIASPSGPMDAAWYDGFYRQLSATTLGVEQHGRQPFNTDEVLRMLDARNERFASPYSGITYLSNHDEQRITWLLGTSANTFDDAAFRRMKLGASLLLTAPGIPMIWMGEEFGQSTDKSMEPRPLQWELLKNEHNAGLHDHYRHLIRLRRENPALYSANYQPLASWQDRGMLAYKRWNDYGNVVIIVANLKDTFAGDFQIGGVGLEDGAWRECIHGYDVQVQGGVLADQLAESDVKVYIKQG
;
A
#
# COMPACT_ATOMS: atom_id res chain seq x y z
N MET A 1 61.30 -10.78 -27.38
CA MET A 1 62.38 -10.31 -28.27
C MET A 1 62.03 -10.64 -29.70
N PRO A 2 62.37 -9.77 -30.62
CA PRO A 2 62.19 -8.33 -30.79
C PRO A 2 61.42 -8.04 -32.11
N LYS A 3 60.96 -6.86 -32.47
CA LYS A 3 61.68 -5.64 -32.89
C LYS A 3 60.67 -4.54 -33.23
N GLU A 4 61.11 -3.37 -32.92
CA GLU A 4 60.63 -2.07 -33.36
C GLU A 4 60.56 -1.86 -34.87
N SER A 5 59.72 -0.93 -35.34
CA SER A 5 60.14 0.07 -36.28
C SER A 5 59.24 1.31 -36.24
N THR A 6 59.90 2.40 -36.01
CA THR A 6 59.57 3.83 -36.11
C THR A 6 59.32 4.30 -37.56
N THR A 7 58.47 5.33 -37.76
CA THR A 7 58.70 6.48 -38.63
C THR A 7 57.65 7.58 -38.42
N THR A 8 58.03 8.65 -37.82
CA THR A 8 58.25 10.09 -38.21
C THR A 8 57.11 10.80 -38.97
N ALA A 9 56.76 11.93 -38.34
CA ALA A 9 55.91 13.02 -38.83
C ALA A 9 56.41 13.77 -40.06
N PRO A 10 55.59 14.69 -40.61
CA PRO A 10 56.04 16.09 -40.47
C PRO A 10 54.93 17.10 -40.07
N LYS A 11 55.46 18.18 -39.49
CA LYS A 11 54.78 19.41 -39.08
C LYS A 11 54.48 20.30 -40.30
N THR A 12 53.31 20.98 -40.28
CA THR A 12 53.20 22.32 -40.91
C THR A 12 52.43 23.25 -39.97
N LYS A 13 52.96 24.43 -39.85
CA LYS A 13 52.55 25.59 -39.06
C LYS A 13 51.52 26.45 -39.81
N SER A 14 50.79 27.20 -39.04
CA SER A 14 50.23 28.57 -39.12
C SER A 14 48.72 28.57 -39.11
N SER A 15 48.00 29.44 -38.47
CA SER A 15 48.23 30.79 -37.96
C SER A 15 47.14 31.13 -36.93
N ALA A 16 47.50 31.97 -35.99
CA ALA A 16 46.66 32.58 -35.02
C ALA A 16 45.51 33.41 -35.61
N LYS A 17 44.32 33.32 -35.07
CA LYS A 17 43.40 34.45 -34.90
C LYS A 17 42.68 34.36 -33.57
N THR A 18 42.94 35.37 -32.78
CA THR A 18 42.19 35.89 -31.66
C THR A 18 40.69 35.94 -31.97
N ASP A 19 39.79 35.47 -31.08
CA ASP A 19 39.04 36.46 -30.34
C ASP A 19 37.92 35.88 -29.47
N ALA A 20 37.60 36.66 -28.47
CA ALA A 20 36.38 36.74 -27.71
C ALA A 20 36.08 35.62 -26.68
N GLY A 21 36.67 35.81 -25.53
CA GLY A 21 36.11 35.32 -24.26
C GLY A 21 34.64 35.70 -24.11
N LYS A 22 33.73 34.72 -24.29
CA LYS A 22 32.41 34.82 -23.69
C LYS A 22 32.56 34.51 -22.20
N ALA A 23 32.66 35.57 -21.42
CA ALA A 23 32.45 35.51 -19.99
C ALA A 23 31.10 34.81 -19.78
N LYS A 24 31.10 33.59 -19.20
CA LYS A 24 29.94 33.04 -18.53
C LYS A 24 29.66 33.98 -17.37
N THR A 25 28.73 34.90 -17.55
CA THR A 25 28.09 35.59 -16.44
C THR A 25 27.37 34.51 -15.64
N SER A 26 27.99 34.06 -14.54
CA SER A 26 27.26 33.40 -13.47
C SER A 26 26.21 34.40 -13.02
N LYS A 27 24.94 34.16 -13.35
CA LYS A 27 23.84 34.81 -12.65
C LYS A 27 24.05 34.47 -11.18
N LYS A 28 24.45 35.45 -10.34
CA LYS A 28 24.33 35.34 -8.90
C LYS A 28 22.87 35.04 -8.66
N SER A 29 22.55 33.84 -8.19
CA SER A 29 21.22 33.52 -7.71
C SER A 29 20.95 34.51 -6.57
N THR A 30 19.86 35.25 -6.67
CA THR A 30 19.41 36.16 -5.61
C THR A 30 18.97 35.29 -4.45
N GLU A 31 19.55 35.51 -3.28
CA GLU A 31 19.11 34.88 -2.04
C GLU A 31 17.68 35.34 -1.73
N ALA A 32 16.84 34.40 -1.33
CA ALA A 32 15.48 34.66 -0.84
C ALA A 32 15.39 34.35 0.65
N ALA A 33 14.52 35.04 1.36
CA ALA A 33 14.22 34.72 2.75
C ALA A 33 13.39 33.42 2.81
N ILE A 34 14.00 32.34 3.27
CA ILE A 34 13.35 31.02 3.43
C ILE A 34 12.95 30.84 4.88
N ALA A 35 11.65 30.66 5.11
CA ALA A 35 11.09 30.46 6.43
C ALA A 35 11.36 29.04 6.95
N PHE A 36 11.78 28.95 8.20
CA PHE A 36 11.85 27.72 8.99
C PHE A 36 11.02 27.89 10.24
N ASP A 37 10.24 26.89 10.57
CA ASP A 37 9.39 26.88 11.76
C ASP A 37 9.42 25.52 12.47
N LEU A 38 9.21 25.57 13.79
CA LEU A 38 9.04 24.40 14.63
C LEU A 38 7.95 24.68 15.65
N PHE A 39 6.93 23.83 15.71
CA PHE A 39 5.91 23.90 16.76
C PHE A 39 6.42 23.22 18.03
N ALA A 40 6.78 24.05 19.01
CA ALA A 40 7.33 23.63 20.32
C ALA A 40 6.93 24.66 21.39
N PRO A 41 5.62 24.74 21.73
CA PRO A 41 5.05 25.88 22.43
C PRO A 41 5.63 26.10 23.83
N TYR A 42 5.98 25.03 24.52
CA TYR A 42 6.43 25.09 25.90
C TYR A 42 7.95 24.94 26.08
N ASN A 43 8.70 24.73 24.98
CA ASN A 43 10.15 24.73 25.03
C ASN A 43 10.69 26.16 25.20
N GLU A 44 11.80 26.29 25.91
CA GLU A 44 12.37 27.59 26.26
C GLU A 44 13.37 28.10 25.23
N ILE A 45 14.06 27.20 24.56
CA ILE A 45 15.11 27.50 23.58
C ILE A 45 14.96 26.57 22.39
N VAL A 46 14.86 27.19 21.21
CA VAL A 46 14.95 26.51 19.91
C VAL A 46 15.93 27.29 19.04
N GLN A 47 16.82 26.57 18.39
CA GLN A 47 17.83 27.11 17.50
C GLN A 47 17.84 26.32 16.20
N LEU A 48 18.08 26.98 15.08
CA LEU A 48 18.27 26.38 13.77
C LEU A 48 19.76 26.30 13.44
N MET A 49 20.20 25.20 12.86
CA MET A 49 21.54 24.98 12.34
C MET A 49 21.46 24.30 10.99
N GLY A 50 22.36 24.62 10.06
CA GLY A 50 22.37 24.00 8.74
C GLY A 50 23.69 24.11 7.98
N SER A 51 23.75 23.45 6.84
CA SER A 51 24.92 23.41 5.97
C SER A 51 25.37 24.78 5.47
N TRP A 52 24.43 25.73 5.31
CA TRP A 52 24.71 27.11 4.87
C TRP A 52 25.55 27.91 5.88
N ASN A 53 25.48 27.61 7.17
CA ASN A 53 26.16 28.34 8.23
C ASN A 53 27.20 27.51 9.00
N LYS A 54 27.64 26.37 8.42
CA LYS A 54 28.58 25.43 9.03
C LYS A 54 28.08 24.89 10.36
N TRP A 55 26.78 24.59 10.43
CA TRP A 55 26.11 24.00 11.58
C TRP A 55 26.20 24.82 12.88
N LYS A 56 26.30 26.13 12.78
CA LYS A 56 26.27 27.03 13.95
C LYS A 56 24.82 27.27 14.36
N PRO A 57 24.45 26.95 15.62
CA PRO A 57 23.09 27.24 16.10
C PRO A 57 22.77 28.73 16.06
N VAL A 58 21.60 29.07 15.52
CA VAL A 58 21.04 30.43 15.49
C VAL A 58 19.71 30.43 16.18
N ALA A 59 19.52 31.33 17.17
CA ALA A 59 18.28 31.41 17.94
C ALA A 59 17.08 31.75 17.05
N MET A 60 15.99 31.04 17.26
CA MET A 60 14.69 31.32 16.65
C MET A 60 13.84 32.18 17.58
N GLN A 61 12.77 32.78 17.06
CA GLN A 61 11.81 33.57 17.81
C GLN A 61 10.48 32.84 17.92
N LYS A 62 9.93 32.76 19.15
CA LYS A 62 8.63 32.15 19.40
C LYS A 62 7.52 33.16 19.18
N ASP A 63 6.50 32.77 18.41
CA ASP A 63 5.27 33.57 18.24
C ASP A 63 4.21 33.22 19.31
N GLU A 64 3.10 33.90 19.29
CA GLU A 64 1.98 33.71 20.22
C GLU A 64 1.21 32.40 20.01
N HIS A 65 1.41 31.77 18.87
CA HIS A 65 0.80 30.47 18.51
C HIS A 65 1.69 29.26 18.85
N GLY A 66 2.84 29.49 19.51
CA GLY A 66 3.73 28.40 19.92
C GLY A 66 4.73 27.93 18.86
N TYR A 67 4.79 28.60 17.72
CA TYR A 67 5.78 28.32 16.69
C TYR A 67 7.06 29.11 16.93
N TRP A 68 8.19 28.44 16.81
CA TRP A 68 9.50 29.06 16.70
C TRP A 68 9.81 29.31 15.24
N ARG A 69 10.19 30.52 14.88
CA ARG A 69 10.38 30.94 13.49
C ARG A 69 11.70 31.66 13.27
N ILE A 70 12.26 31.51 12.06
CA ILE A 70 13.40 32.24 11.56
C ILE A 70 13.38 32.25 10.04
N ASP A 71 13.73 33.38 9.44
CA ASP A 71 13.99 33.52 8.01
C ASP A 71 15.48 33.46 7.75
N VAL A 72 15.89 32.59 6.81
CA VAL A 72 17.29 32.43 6.40
C VAL A 72 17.44 32.84 4.94
N PRO A 73 18.37 33.74 4.60
CA PRO A 73 18.65 34.05 3.20
C PRO A 73 19.37 32.88 2.54
N LEU A 74 18.69 32.21 1.62
CA LEU A 74 19.24 31.09 0.86
C LEU A 74 19.04 31.32 -0.65
N ALA A 75 20.04 30.95 -1.43
CA ALA A 75 19.95 30.85 -2.86
C ALA A 75 19.23 29.54 -3.26
N ASP A 76 18.87 29.40 -4.55
CA ASP A 76 18.39 28.10 -5.06
C ASP A 76 19.47 27.03 -4.86
N GLY A 77 19.06 25.91 -4.25
CA GLY A 77 19.95 24.80 -3.87
C GLY A 77 19.27 23.86 -2.89
N ASP A 78 19.97 22.80 -2.51
CA ASP A 78 19.57 21.84 -1.51
C ASP A 78 20.46 22.01 -0.28
N TYR A 79 19.84 22.08 0.89
CA TYR A 79 20.52 22.35 2.14
C TYR A 79 20.07 21.36 3.21
N GLU A 80 21.03 20.95 4.03
CA GLU A 80 20.75 20.11 5.19
C GLU A 80 20.61 20.97 6.44
N TYR A 81 19.69 20.59 7.34
CA TYR A 81 19.45 21.34 8.58
C TYR A 81 18.95 20.46 9.73
N LYS A 82 19.04 20.99 10.93
CA LYS A 82 18.49 20.43 12.16
C LYS A 82 18.03 21.53 13.10
N PHE A 83 17.15 21.14 14.01
CA PHE A 83 16.83 21.99 15.17
C PHE A 83 17.64 21.52 16.39
N GLN A 84 18.09 22.48 17.18
CA GLN A 84 18.60 22.26 18.52
C GLN A 84 17.56 22.80 19.51
N VAL A 85 17.09 21.93 20.42
CA VAL A 85 15.97 22.23 21.33
C VAL A 85 16.38 21.89 22.75
N VAL A 86 15.99 22.70 23.72
CA VAL A 86 16.03 22.30 25.14
C VAL A 86 14.77 21.47 25.40
N SER A 87 14.95 20.18 25.63
CA SER A 87 13.88 19.20 25.75
C SER A 87 13.00 19.42 26.97
N LYS A 88 11.70 19.19 26.82
CA LYS A 88 10.73 19.10 27.93
C LYS A 88 10.26 17.68 28.19
N SER A 89 10.74 16.70 27.45
CA SER A 89 10.39 15.31 27.66
C SER A 89 10.76 14.86 29.06
N TYR A 90 9.87 14.14 29.72
CA TYR A 90 10.04 13.71 31.12
C TYR A 90 11.29 12.85 31.37
N PHE A 91 11.81 12.16 30.33
CA PHE A 91 12.99 11.31 30.43
C PHE A 91 14.31 12.03 30.06
N MET A 92 14.25 13.30 29.57
CA MET A 92 15.43 14.15 29.29
C MET A 92 15.14 15.64 29.56
N PRO A 93 14.58 16.00 30.72
CA PRO A 93 14.14 17.37 30.99
C PRO A 93 15.34 18.32 31.07
N GLY A 94 15.29 19.40 30.28
CA GLY A 94 16.34 20.43 30.24
C GLY A 94 17.59 20.04 29.45
N GLU A 95 17.66 18.83 28.88
CA GLU A 95 18.76 18.43 28.00
C GLU A 95 18.69 19.18 26.67
N THR A 96 19.85 19.55 26.14
CA THR A 96 19.94 20.09 24.79
C THR A 96 20.03 18.95 23.79
N VAL A 97 19.01 18.79 22.97
CA VAL A 97 18.89 17.74 21.94
C VAL A 97 18.96 18.33 20.54
N VAL A 98 19.55 17.58 19.62
CA VAL A 98 19.56 17.91 18.20
C VAL A 98 18.66 16.93 17.48
N ILE A 99 17.70 17.45 16.73
CA ILE A 99 16.65 16.68 16.09
C ILE A 99 16.47 17.06 14.61
N CYS A 100 15.97 16.14 13.80
CA CYS A 100 15.42 16.47 12.50
C CYS A 100 14.12 17.26 12.65
N ASP A 101 13.75 18.00 11.62
CA ASP A 101 12.44 18.63 11.51
C ASP A 101 11.36 17.55 11.38
N PRO A 102 10.41 17.44 12.33
CA PRO A 102 9.35 16.44 12.27
C PRO A 102 8.42 16.57 11.05
N LYS A 103 8.47 17.69 10.33
CA LYS A 103 7.68 17.96 9.12
C LYS A 103 8.53 18.01 7.84
N ALA A 104 9.83 17.72 7.90
CA ALA A 104 10.63 17.66 6.68
C ALA A 104 10.16 16.49 5.79
N PRO A 105 10.06 16.70 4.47
CA PRO A 105 9.67 15.66 3.52
C PRO A 105 10.78 14.64 3.25
N GLU A 106 12.01 14.95 3.65
CA GLU A 106 13.19 14.18 3.31
C GLU A 106 14.25 14.29 4.41
N TYR A 107 14.87 13.15 4.73
CA TYR A 107 16.06 13.05 5.55
C TYR A 107 17.23 12.52 4.70
N THR A 108 18.46 12.88 5.07
CA THR A 108 19.65 12.36 4.40
C THR A 108 19.94 10.92 4.80
N LEU A 109 20.56 10.16 3.89
CA LEU A 109 21.03 8.79 4.15
C LEU A 109 22.11 8.75 5.25
N GLY A 110 22.06 7.73 6.10
CA GLY A 110 23.12 7.31 7.01
C GLY A 110 22.87 7.61 8.48
N ASN A 111 23.84 7.23 9.34
CA ASN A 111 23.73 7.26 10.81
C ASN A 111 23.58 8.66 11.45
N ARG A 112 23.54 9.72 10.66
CA ARG A 112 23.35 11.10 11.10
C ARG A 112 22.37 11.80 10.16
N GLU A 113 21.17 11.32 10.13
CA GLU A 113 20.09 11.92 9.36
C GLU A 113 20.00 13.41 9.62
N ASN A 114 19.89 14.18 8.55
CA ASN A 114 19.59 15.60 8.59
C ASN A 114 18.33 15.84 7.77
N SER A 115 17.52 16.80 8.17
CA SER A 115 16.42 17.26 7.34
C SER A 115 16.95 17.96 6.10
N VAL A 116 16.29 17.78 4.96
CA VAL A 116 16.62 18.43 3.71
C VAL A 116 15.60 19.53 3.40
N VAL A 117 16.08 20.72 3.01
CA VAL A 117 15.26 21.78 2.42
C VAL A 117 15.72 22.07 1.00
N ARG A 118 14.79 21.99 0.06
CA ARG A 118 15.02 22.26 -1.36
C ARG A 118 14.47 23.65 -1.70
N VAL A 119 15.35 24.54 -2.17
CA VAL A 119 14.98 25.91 -2.57
C VAL A 119 15.05 26.02 -4.08
N ARG A 120 13.92 26.35 -4.71
CA ARG A 120 13.81 26.59 -6.16
C ARG A 120 12.93 27.81 -6.39
N GLY A 121 13.44 28.74 -7.21
CA GLY A 121 12.74 29.99 -7.48
C GLY A 121 12.52 30.84 -6.23
N GLY A 122 13.44 30.77 -5.25
CA GLY A 122 13.35 31.48 -3.98
C GLY A 122 12.25 30.98 -3.05
N LYS A 123 11.77 29.72 -3.21
CA LYS A 123 10.73 29.10 -2.38
C LYS A 123 11.17 27.72 -1.92
N ARG A 124 10.69 27.31 -0.75
CA ARG A 124 10.79 25.93 -0.25
C ARG A 124 9.85 25.03 -1.05
N ASN A 125 10.35 23.88 -1.49
CA ASN A 125 9.59 22.89 -2.24
C ASN A 125 9.78 21.50 -1.61
N SER A 126 8.70 20.79 -1.37
CA SER A 126 8.73 19.40 -0.90
C SER A 126 8.95 18.44 -2.06
N VAL A 127 8.22 18.66 -3.15
CA VAL A 127 8.30 17.92 -4.40
C VAL A 127 8.52 18.93 -5.52
N ILE A 128 9.47 18.65 -6.41
CA ILE A 128 9.78 19.46 -7.61
C ILE A 128 9.47 18.72 -8.90
N TYR A 129 8.89 17.53 -8.79
CA TYR A 129 8.48 16.69 -9.91
C TYR A 129 7.38 17.35 -10.75
N GLU A 130 7.47 17.25 -12.07
CA GLU A 130 6.45 17.73 -13.00
C GLU A 130 5.50 16.59 -13.38
N TRP A 131 4.26 16.67 -12.90
CA TRP A 131 3.21 15.67 -13.12
C TRP A 131 2.78 15.62 -14.58
N LYS A 132 2.55 14.41 -15.11
CA LYS A 132 2.23 14.15 -16.52
C LYS A 132 0.93 13.40 -16.73
N HIS A 133 0.46 12.69 -15.70
CA HIS A 133 -0.63 11.74 -15.81
C HIS A 133 -1.79 12.00 -14.85
N ASP A 134 -1.87 13.19 -14.25
CA ASP A 134 -2.99 13.57 -13.35
C ASP A 134 -4.36 13.52 -14.02
N ASP A 135 -4.42 13.68 -15.35
CA ASP A 135 -5.65 13.65 -16.14
C ASP A 135 -6.06 12.24 -16.58
N VAL A 136 -5.30 11.20 -16.28
CA VAL A 136 -5.63 9.82 -16.64
C VAL A 136 -6.82 9.33 -15.79
N PRO A 137 -7.92 8.85 -16.42
CA PRO A 137 -9.05 8.34 -15.65
C PRO A 137 -8.66 7.09 -14.84
N LEU A 138 -8.90 7.13 -13.54
CA LEU A 138 -8.70 6.01 -12.63
C LEU A 138 -10.03 5.29 -12.37
N VAL A 139 -9.98 3.97 -12.14
CA VAL A 139 -11.18 3.18 -11.88
C VAL A 139 -11.90 3.63 -10.61
N PRO A 140 -13.26 3.52 -10.55
CA PRO A 140 -14.01 3.78 -9.33
C PRO A 140 -13.75 2.71 -8.26
N ASN A 141 -14.16 3.00 -7.02
CA ASN A 141 -13.84 2.17 -5.85
C ASN A 141 -14.35 0.73 -5.94
N ASP A 142 -15.51 0.50 -6.57
CA ASP A 142 -16.12 -0.82 -6.75
C ASP A 142 -15.41 -1.71 -7.78
N GLN A 143 -14.47 -1.16 -8.54
CA GLN A 143 -13.67 -1.88 -9.54
C GLN A 143 -12.20 -2.08 -9.12
N LEU A 144 -11.87 -1.81 -7.86
CA LEU A 144 -10.53 -2.01 -7.37
C LEU A 144 -10.16 -3.50 -7.34
N ILE A 145 -8.91 -3.76 -7.72
CA ILE A 145 -8.16 -5.00 -7.52
C ILE A 145 -6.83 -4.55 -6.95
N ILE A 146 -6.66 -4.74 -5.65
CA ILE A 146 -5.53 -4.21 -4.90
C ILE A 146 -4.37 -5.19 -4.95
N TYR A 147 -3.16 -4.69 -5.10
CA TYR A 147 -1.91 -5.42 -4.94
C TYR A 147 -1.14 -4.81 -3.78
N GLU A 148 -1.07 -5.51 -2.66
CA GLU A 148 -0.33 -5.10 -1.49
C GLU A 148 1.15 -5.43 -1.69
N MET A 149 2.05 -4.46 -1.40
CA MET A 149 3.48 -4.64 -1.65
C MET A 149 4.38 -3.91 -0.68
N HIS A 150 5.54 -4.51 -0.42
CA HIS A 150 6.67 -3.92 0.31
C HIS A 150 7.75 -3.48 -0.69
N VAL A 151 8.07 -2.18 -0.74
CA VAL A 151 9.03 -1.61 -1.70
C VAL A 151 10.39 -2.31 -1.60
N GLY A 152 10.88 -2.52 -0.38
CA GLY A 152 12.19 -3.10 -0.13
C GLY A 152 12.38 -4.54 -0.66
N ASP A 153 11.31 -5.33 -0.71
CA ASP A 153 11.35 -6.74 -1.12
C ASP A 153 10.78 -7.00 -2.52
N PHE A 154 10.12 -6.02 -3.12
CA PHE A 154 9.39 -6.23 -4.37
C PHE A 154 10.30 -6.55 -5.55
N ASN A 155 11.30 -5.71 -5.83
CA ASN A 155 12.22 -5.92 -6.96
C ASN A 155 13.63 -5.42 -6.63
N PRO A 156 14.28 -5.96 -5.57
CA PRO A 156 15.60 -5.48 -5.19
C PRO A 156 16.62 -5.75 -6.30
N GLY A 157 17.47 -4.76 -6.56
CA GLY A 157 18.65 -4.91 -7.40
C GLY A 157 19.67 -5.90 -6.80
N LYS A 158 20.76 -6.17 -7.53
CA LYS A 158 21.70 -7.28 -7.26
C LYS A 158 22.28 -7.36 -5.84
N ASP A 159 22.24 -6.30 -5.05
CA ASP A 159 22.91 -6.27 -3.74
C ASP A 159 22.09 -5.60 -2.65
N LYS A 160 20.77 -5.37 -2.83
CA LYS A 160 20.12 -4.37 -1.99
C LYS A 160 18.63 -4.57 -1.84
N ARG A 161 18.05 -3.76 -1.00
CA ARG A 161 16.64 -3.45 -0.88
C ARG A 161 16.12 -2.77 -2.16
N GLY A 162 14.88 -3.02 -2.51
CA GLY A 162 14.20 -2.34 -3.62
C GLY A 162 14.00 -0.86 -3.34
N THR A 163 13.84 -0.07 -4.40
CA THR A 163 13.59 1.36 -4.39
C THR A 163 12.35 1.70 -5.20
N PHE A 164 11.90 2.94 -5.17
CA PHE A 164 10.79 3.40 -6.02
C PHE A 164 11.09 3.20 -7.51
N GLN A 165 12.36 3.35 -7.93
CA GLN A 165 12.73 3.09 -9.32
C GLN A 165 12.52 1.64 -9.71
N GLU A 166 12.89 0.69 -8.85
CA GLU A 166 12.71 -0.74 -9.14
C GLU A 166 11.25 -1.16 -9.12
N VAL A 167 10.37 -0.43 -8.39
CA VAL A 167 8.92 -0.59 -8.51
C VAL A 167 8.44 -0.06 -9.87
N ILE A 168 8.88 1.14 -10.27
CA ILE A 168 8.56 1.73 -11.59
C ILE A 168 8.93 0.76 -12.72
N ASP A 169 10.10 0.13 -12.65
CA ASP A 169 10.58 -0.83 -13.65
C ASP A 169 9.66 -2.08 -13.78
N LYS A 170 8.77 -2.31 -12.82
CA LYS A 170 7.80 -3.42 -12.79
C LYS A 170 6.35 -3.00 -12.99
N LEU A 171 6.05 -1.73 -13.16
CA LEU A 171 4.67 -1.28 -13.35
C LEU A 171 4.02 -1.88 -14.60
N ASP A 172 4.77 -2.15 -15.67
CA ASP A 172 4.23 -2.82 -16.85
C ASP A 172 3.82 -4.27 -16.57
N TYR A 173 4.56 -4.98 -15.70
CA TYR A 173 4.16 -6.31 -15.21
C TYR A 173 2.85 -6.25 -14.42
N LEU A 174 2.71 -5.29 -13.51
CA LEU A 174 1.51 -5.11 -12.70
C LEU A 174 0.30 -4.70 -13.56
N ALA A 175 0.52 -3.86 -14.56
CA ALA A 175 -0.51 -3.48 -15.53
C ALA A 175 -0.96 -4.69 -16.40
N ASP A 176 -0.01 -5.56 -16.84
CA ASP A 176 -0.33 -6.78 -17.59
C ASP A 176 -1.04 -7.82 -16.72
N LEU A 177 -0.67 -7.96 -15.44
CA LEU A 177 -1.42 -8.74 -14.46
C LEU A 177 -2.85 -8.22 -14.33
N GLY A 178 -3.05 -6.91 -14.47
CA GLY A 178 -4.35 -6.24 -14.52
C GLY A 178 -4.81 -5.66 -13.19
N VAL A 179 -3.95 -5.54 -12.18
CA VAL A 179 -4.28 -4.86 -10.93
C VAL A 179 -4.58 -3.38 -11.17
N THR A 180 -5.41 -2.80 -10.33
CA THR A 180 -5.90 -1.42 -10.51
C THR A 180 -5.51 -0.49 -9.37
N ALA A 181 -4.91 -1.02 -8.32
CA ALA A 181 -4.34 -0.25 -7.24
C ALA A 181 -3.14 -0.97 -6.62
N LEU A 182 -2.14 -0.21 -6.20
CA LEU A 182 -1.06 -0.67 -5.33
C LEU A 182 -1.33 -0.14 -3.92
N GLU A 183 -1.45 -1.03 -2.94
CA GLU A 183 -1.38 -0.69 -1.53
C GLU A 183 0.08 -0.86 -1.11
N ILE A 184 0.75 0.28 -0.93
CA ILE A 184 2.18 0.30 -0.63
C ILE A 184 2.34 0.36 0.88
N MET A 185 2.95 -0.69 1.47
CA MET A 185 3.34 -0.73 2.88
C MET A 185 4.11 0.54 3.27
N PRO A 186 4.19 0.91 4.55
CA PRO A 186 4.65 2.23 4.94
C PRO A 186 5.98 2.64 4.31
N VAL A 187 5.99 3.79 3.66
CA VAL A 187 7.17 4.39 3.01
C VAL A 187 7.66 5.63 3.76
N ASN A 188 7.23 5.79 4.99
CA ASN A 188 7.73 6.81 5.90
C ASN A 188 9.10 6.41 6.46
N GLU A 189 9.93 7.41 6.76
CA GLU A 189 11.28 7.23 7.31
C GLU A 189 11.29 6.40 8.58
N PHE A 190 12.14 5.37 8.64
CA PHE A 190 12.35 4.48 9.78
C PHE A 190 13.85 4.31 10.10
N PRO A 191 14.25 3.96 11.34
CA PRO A 191 15.65 4.07 11.79
C PRO A 191 16.56 2.92 11.38
N TRP A 192 16.08 1.87 10.71
CA TRP A 192 16.82 0.64 10.43
C TRP A 192 17.10 0.48 8.93
N GLU A 193 18.11 -0.33 8.60
CA GLU A 193 18.43 -0.62 7.20
C GLU A 193 17.35 -1.42 6.47
N HIS A 194 16.52 -2.19 7.22
CA HIS A 194 15.39 -2.93 6.68
C HIS A 194 14.25 -2.91 7.68
N SER A 195 13.05 -2.62 7.24
CA SER A 195 11.83 -2.61 8.03
C SER A 195 10.61 -2.67 7.12
N TRP A 196 9.49 -3.14 7.66
CA TRP A 196 8.19 -2.99 7.00
C TRP A 196 7.62 -1.57 7.13
N GLY A 197 8.29 -0.69 7.92
CA GLY A 197 7.91 0.71 8.05
C GLY A 197 6.97 1.04 9.21
N TYR A 198 6.50 0.05 9.97
CA TYR A 198 5.53 0.28 11.07
C TYR A 198 6.12 0.89 12.35
N ALA A 199 7.40 1.22 12.38
CA ALA A 199 8.04 1.97 13.48
C ALA A 199 8.73 3.22 12.92
N GLN A 200 7.94 4.10 12.29
CA GLN A 200 8.44 5.28 11.61
C GLN A 200 8.96 6.36 12.59
N SER A 201 10.00 7.07 12.16
CA SER A 201 10.56 8.23 12.85
C SER A 201 9.90 9.55 12.43
N SER A 202 9.25 9.57 11.27
CA SER A 202 8.49 10.72 10.76
C SER A 202 7.27 10.26 10.00
N ILE A 203 6.16 10.98 10.09
CA ILE A 203 4.96 10.76 9.27
C ILE A 203 4.93 11.65 8.01
N PHE A 204 5.99 12.43 7.77
CA PHE A 204 6.17 13.29 6.60
C PHE A 204 7.33 12.86 5.72
N ALA A 205 8.48 12.52 6.32
CA ALA A 205 9.67 12.16 5.58
C ALA A 205 9.46 10.83 4.84
N ILE A 206 9.87 10.81 3.58
CA ILE A 206 9.97 9.59 2.78
C ILE A 206 11.18 8.77 3.27
N GLU A 207 11.03 7.46 3.31
CA GLU A 207 12.14 6.54 3.58
C GLU A 207 13.28 6.75 2.58
N ASN A 208 14.37 7.28 3.09
CA ASN A 208 15.48 7.75 2.28
C ASN A 208 16.17 6.64 1.47
N SER A 209 16.10 5.40 1.94
CA SER A 209 16.67 4.24 1.23
C SER A 209 15.78 3.76 0.06
N TYR A 210 14.53 4.19 -0.01
CA TYR A 210 13.65 3.91 -1.15
C TYR A 210 13.78 4.96 -2.27
N GLY A 211 14.21 6.16 -1.93
CA GLY A 211 14.41 7.26 -2.87
C GLY A 211 14.04 8.62 -2.30
N SER A 212 14.05 9.61 -3.15
CA SER A 212 13.68 10.99 -2.84
C SER A 212 12.15 11.20 -2.91
N PRO A 213 11.62 12.33 -2.39
CA PRO A 213 10.25 12.74 -2.64
C PRO A 213 9.87 12.81 -4.12
N ASP A 214 10.80 13.23 -4.99
CA ASP A 214 10.55 13.26 -6.44
C ASP A 214 10.47 11.85 -7.04
N ASP A 215 11.20 10.88 -6.49
CA ASP A 215 11.11 9.48 -6.94
C ASP A 215 9.77 8.86 -6.53
N MET A 216 9.25 9.18 -5.34
CA MET A 216 7.89 8.77 -4.92
C MET A 216 6.82 9.43 -5.79
N ALA A 217 6.93 10.74 -6.07
CA ALA A 217 6.00 11.43 -6.96
C ALA A 217 6.02 10.82 -8.36
N ARG A 218 7.21 10.46 -8.88
CA ARG A 218 7.36 9.78 -10.16
C ARG A 218 6.73 8.39 -10.16
N LEU A 219 6.86 7.62 -9.06
CA LEU A 219 6.19 6.33 -8.94
C LEU A 219 4.67 6.48 -9.06
N VAL A 220 4.08 7.46 -8.35
CA VAL A 220 2.64 7.72 -8.41
C VAL A 220 2.22 8.12 -9.83
N ASP A 221 2.93 9.06 -10.45
CA ASP A 221 2.62 9.54 -11.80
C ASP A 221 2.72 8.43 -12.86
N GLU A 222 3.76 7.60 -12.80
CA GLU A 222 3.93 6.46 -13.71
C GLU A 222 2.89 5.36 -13.49
N ALA A 223 2.42 5.16 -12.25
CA ALA A 223 1.30 4.27 -11.94
C ALA A 223 -0.01 4.81 -12.51
N HIS A 224 -0.30 6.11 -12.34
CA HIS A 224 -1.46 6.77 -12.94
C HIS A 224 -1.45 6.65 -14.46
N GLY A 225 -0.29 6.82 -15.12
CA GLY A 225 -0.13 6.64 -16.55
C GLY A 225 -0.56 5.25 -17.06
N ARG A 226 -0.63 4.26 -16.17
CA ARG A 226 -1.10 2.89 -16.44
C ARG A 226 -2.49 2.61 -15.88
N GLY A 227 -3.19 3.62 -15.35
CA GLY A 227 -4.49 3.48 -14.73
C GLY A 227 -4.47 2.75 -13.37
N ILE A 228 -3.33 2.75 -12.69
CA ILE A 228 -3.12 2.13 -11.38
C ILE A 228 -3.14 3.21 -10.30
N ARG A 229 -4.02 3.06 -9.30
CA ARG A 229 -4.14 3.94 -8.14
C ARG A 229 -3.05 3.62 -7.11
N ILE A 230 -2.69 4.59 -6.29
CA ILE A 230 -1.76 4.41 -5.16
C ILE A 230 -2.52 4.60 -3.84
N ILE A 231 -2.50 3.56 -3.02
CA ILE A 231 -3.01 3.56 -1.64
C ILE A 231 -1.79 3.55 -0.71
N HIS A 232 -1.70 4.57 0.13
CA HIS A 232 -0.63 4.70 1.12
C HIS A 232 -1.03 4.01 2.43
N ASP A 233 -0.21 3.07 2.89
CA ASP A 233 -0.36 2.49 4.21
C ASP A 233 0.23 3.42 5.27
N ALA A 234 -0.62 3.95 6.15
CA ALA A 234 -0.30 5.03 7.06
C ALA A 234 -0.43 4.62 8.53
N VAL A 235 0.66 4.76 9.26
CA VAL A 235 0.75 4.45 10.69
C VAL A 235 0.55 5.73 11.49
N TYR A 236 -0.65 5.91 12.05
CA TYR A 236 -1.00 7.09 12.85
C TYR A 236 -1.33 6.77 14.31
N ASN A 237 -1.19 5.52 14.71
CA ASN A 237 -1.38 5.14 16.11
C ASN A 237 -0.17 5.50 16.97
N HIS A 238 1.05 5.29 16.47
CA HIS A 238 2.29 5.42 17.24
C HIS A 238 3.47 5.86 16.37
N MET A 239 4.59 6.14 17.02
CA MET A 239 5.90 6.39 16.41
C MET A 239 6.98 5.54 17.08
N GLN A 240 8.18 5.50 16.52
CA GLN A 240 9.32 4.90 17.20
C GLN A 240 9.82 5.80 18.36
N SER A 241 10.57 5.20 19.30
CA SER A 241 10.93 5.84 20.57
C SER A 241 11.85 7.06 20.44
N GLU A 242 12.63 7.15 19.36
CA GLU A 242 13.60 8.24 19.13
C GLU A 242 13.11 9.27 18.10
N ALA A 243 11.83 9.21 17.72
CA ALA A 243 11.25 10.19 16.82
C ALA A 243 11.46 11.64 17.33
N PRO A 244 11.63 12.63 16.45
CA PRO A 244 11.87 14.01 16.86
C PRO A 244 10.88 14.57 17.88
N LEU A 245 9.58 14.26 17.72
CA LEU A 245 8.53 14.73 18.63
C LEU A 245 8.70 14.19 20.06
N THR A 246 9.17 12.94 20.23
CA THR A 246 9.38 12.37 21.56
C THR A 246 10.48 13.09 22.33
N ARG A 247 11.41 13.73 21.63
CA ARG A 247 12.55 14.45 22.19
C ARG A 247 12.30 15.93 22.41
N ILE A 248 11.27 16.51 21.74
CA ILE A 248 10.84 17.89 21.96
C ILE A 248 10.10 17.99 23.30
N ASP A 249 8.96 17.32 23.41
CA ASP A 249 8.10 17.25 24.58
C ASP A 249 7.22 16.02 24.50
N TYR A 250 7.61 14.90 25.12
CA TYR A 250 6.91 13.63 25.00
C TYR A 250 5.44 13.73 25.41
N SER A 251 5.19 14.26 26.62
CA SER A 251 3.83 14.31 27.20
C SER A 251 2.87 15.24 26.47
N TYR A 252 3.41 16.15 25.67
CA TYR A 252 2.60 17.05 24.83
C TYR A 252 2.00 16.32 23.61
N TRP A 253 2.71 15.31 23.09
CA TRP A 253 2.32 14.60 21.88
C TRP A 253 1.79 13.20 22.15
N PHE A 254 2.29 12.52 23.18
CA PHE A 254 2.07 11.10 23.42
C PHE A 254 1.56 10.83 24.82
N TYR A 255 0.91 9.69 25.01
CA TYR A 255 0.58 9.20 26.34
C TYR A 255 1.85 8.78 27.08
N GLU A 256 2.08 9.28 28.30
CA GLU A 256 3.15 8.80 29.18
C GLU A 256 2.90 7.33 29.60
N ASN A 257 1.64 6.99 29.83
CA ASN A 257 1.19 5.64 30.09
C ASN A 257 0.22 5.25 28.97
N ASN A 258 0.67 4.38 28.07
CA ASN A 258 -0.16 3.90 26.96
C ASN A 258 -1.40 3.19 27.51
N PRO A 259 -2.63 3.66 27.19
CA PRO A 259 -3.88 3.10 27.73
C PRO A 259 -4.31 1.80 27.05
N ASP A 260 -3.59 1.33 26.03
CA ASP A 260 -3.94 0.13 25.28
C ASP A 260 -3.52 -1.14 26.02
N GLU A 261 -4.16 -2.24 25.69
CA GLU A 261 -3.68 -3.56 26.10
C GLU A 261 -2.28 -3.84 25.52
N ALA A 262 -1.48 -4.65 26.21
CA ALA A 262 -0.08 -4.88 25.86
C ALA A 262 0.14 -5.34 24.41
N SER A 263 -0.82 -6.07 23.83
CA SER A 263 -0.78 -6.54 22.44
C SER A 263 -0.92 -5.43 21.38
N LEU A 264 -1.31 -4.22 21.80
CA LEU A 264 -1.50 -3.04 20.93
C LEU A 264 -0.51 -1.91 21.26
N GLN A 265 0.52 -2.19 22.07
CA GLN A 265 1.54 -1.20 22.45
C GLN A 265 2.77 -1.34 21.55
N PHE A 266 2.76 -0.68 20.40
CA PHE A 266 3.82 -0.75 19.40
C PHE A 266 4.90 0.35 19.54
N GLY A 267 4.68 1.34 20.42
CA GLY A 267 5.59 2.47 20.64
C GLY A 267 4.90 3.66 21.32
N PRO A 268 5.53 4.84 21.31
CA PRO A 268 4.91 6.09 21.76
C PRO A 268 3.59 6.35 21.04
N LYS A 269 2.46 6.16 21.76
CA LYS A 269 1.13 6.35 21.22
C LYS A 269 0.75 7.82 21.21
N PHE A 270 0.30 8.34 20.07
CA PHE A 270 -0.23 9.70 19.97
C PHE A 270 -1.40 9.93 20.94
N ASN A 271 -1.34 11.04 21.69
CA ASN A 271 -2.41 11.46 22.59
C ASN A 271 -3.41 12.36 21.86
N TYR A 272 -4.37 11.75 21.20
CA TYR A 272 -5.42 12.46 20.44
C TYR A 272 -6.45 13.16 21.34
N GLU A 273 -6.43 12.90 22.66
CA GLU A 273 -7.33 13.54 23.65
C GLU A 273 -6.69 14.77 24.27
N HIS A 274 -5.37 14.96 24.15
CA HIS A 274 -4.71 16.14 24.70
C HIS A 274 -5.16 17.40 23.97
N PHE A 275 -5.85 18.28 24.71
CA PHE A 275 -6.26 19.59 24.24
C PHE A 275 -5.46 20.66 24.97
N ASP A 276 -4.79 21.52 24.23
CA ASP A 276 -4.08 22.67 24.76
C ASP A 276 -5.06 23.86 24.90
N GLU A 277 -5.48 24.13 26.13
CA GLU A 277 -6.44 25.22 26.43
C GLU A 277 -5.88 26.59 26.10
N ASN A 278 -4.56 26.81 26.19
CA ASN A 278 -3.95 28.11 25.91
C ASN A 278 -3.91 28.40 24.40
N LEU A 279 -3.60 27.38 23.60
CA LEU A 279 -3.49 27.51 22.15
C LEU A 279 -4.76 27.09 21.41
N GLN A 280 -5.73 26.51 22.12
CA GLN A 280 -7.02 26.02 21.57
C GLN A 280 -6.82 24.99 20.45
N VAL A 281 -5.88 24.04 20.64
CA VAL A 281 -5.54 23.01 19.65
C VAL A 281 -5.47 21.61 20.26
N PHE A 282 -5.74 20.60 19.44
CA PHE A 282 -5.36 19.21 19.69
C PHE A 282 -4.07 18.93 18.91
N PRO A 283 -2.89 18.97 19.52
CA PRO A 283 -1.62 18.96 18.76
C PRO A 283 -1.42 17.69 17.92
N ALA A 284 -1.70 16.50 18.48
CA ALA A 284 -1.56 15.25 17.75
C ALA A 284 -2.56 15.16 16.58
N ARG A 285 -3.83 15.58 16.77
CA ARG A 285 -4.84 15.60 15.70
C ARG A 285 -4.41 16.51 14.55
N GLN A 286 -3.93 17.71 14.87
CA GLN A 286 -3.47 18.67 13.86
C GLN A 286 -2.25 18.15 13.10
N HIS A 287 -1.26 17.60 13.79
CA HIS A 287 -0.04 17.10 13.18
C HIS A 287 -0.32 15.95 12.19
N VAL A 288 -1.19 15.01 12.57
CA VAL A 288 -1.60 13.91 11.68
C VAL A 288 -2.45 14.43 10.52
N MET A 289 -3.37 15.38 10.74
CA MET A 289 -4.13 15.99 9.65
C MET A 289 -3.22 16.68 8.63
N GLU A 290 -2.22 17.41 9.09
CA GLU A 290 -1.24 18.04 8.20
C GLU A 290 -0.43 17.01 7.40
N SER A 291 -0.12 15.85 7.99
CA SER A 291 0.49 14.73 7.27
C SER A 291 -0.46 14.16 6.21
N LEU A 292 -1.72 13.89 6.54
CA LEU A 292 -2.72 13.41 5.60
C LEU A 292 -2.86 14.35 4.38
N GLN A 293 -2.93 15.67 4.64
CA GLN A 293 -2.98 16.68 3.59
C GLN A 293 -1.67 16.79 2.80
N PHE A 294 -0.53 16.56 3.44
CA PHE A 294 0.75 16.51 2.76
C PHE A 294 0.79 15.34 1.75
N TRP A 295 0.40 14.14 2.15
CA TRP A 295 0.37 12.97 1.27
C TRP A 295 -0.59 13.14 0.09
N THR A 296 -1.79 13.66 0.33
CA THR A 296 -2.79 13.86 -0.73
C THR A 296 -2.41 14.97 -1.70
N ARG A 297 -1.82 16.08 -1.21
CA ARG A 297 -1.54 17.26 -2.03
C ARG A 297 -0.17 17.24 -2.70
N GLN A 298 0.83 16.57 -2.09
CA GLN A 298 2.19 16.54 -2.62
C GLN A 298 2.47 15.28 -3.44
N PHE A 299 1.86 14.15 -3.08
CA PHE A 299 2.09 12.89 -3.77
C PHE A 299 0.88 12.38 -4.56
N HIS A 300 -0.25 13.11 -4.54
CA HIS A 300 -1.45 12.79 -5.31
C HIS A 300 -1.95 11.34 -5.11
N ILE A 301 -1.77 10.76 -3.93
CA ILE A 301 -2.24 9.42 -3.60
C ILE A 301 -3.76 9.29 -3.74
N ASP A 302 -4.27 8.08 -3.96
CA ASP A 302 -5.67 7.78 -4.30
C ASP A 302 -6.41 7.02 -3.20
N GLY A 303 -5.75 6.77 -2.10
CA GLY A 303 -6.32 6.12 -0.94
C GLY A 303 -5.34 6.05 0.22
N ILE A 304 -5.88 5.71 1.39
CA ILE A 304 -5.11 5.49 2.61
C ILE A 304 -5.65 4.24 3.30
N ARG A 305 -4.75 3.32 3.63
CA ARG A 305 -5.00 2.27 4.60
C ARG A 305 -4.51 2.76 5.95
N PHE A 306 -5.40 2.83 6.93
CA PHE A 306 -5.09 3.20 8.30
C PHE A 306 -4.70 1.95 9.09
N ASP A 307 -3.43 1.92 9.50
CA ASP A 307 -2.85 0.87 10.33
C ASP A 307 -3.50 0.83 11.72
N CYS A 308 -3.75 -0.39 12.22
CA CYS A 308 -4.17 -0.68 13.58
C CYS A 308 -5.28 0.25 14.13
N THR A 309 -6.36 0.44 13.38
CA THR A 309 -7.47 1.32 13.79
C THR A 309 -8.14 0.88 15.10
N ARG A 310 -7.99 -0.39 15.50
CA ARG A 310 -8.42 -0.88 16.80
C ARG A 310 -7.71 -0.16 17.94
N ALA A 311 -6.42 0.14 17.80
CA ALA A 311 -5.67 0.92 18.77
C ALA A 311 -6.02 2.41 18.71
N LEU A 312 -6.37 2.95 17.55
CA LEU A 312 -6.84 4.32 17.42
C LEU A 312 -8.17 4.58 18.16
N LYS A 313 -9.09 3.62 18.20
CA LYS A 313 -10.38 3.61 18.96
C LYS A 313 -11.37 4.75 18.69
N TYR A 314 -10.94 5.86 18.15
CA TYR A 314 -11.70 7.11 18.03
C TYR A 314 -12.38 7.19 16.67
N PHE A 315 -13.59 6.66 16.55
CA PHE A 315 -14.33 6.71 15.28
C PHE A 315 -14.66 8.15 14.85
N ASP A 316 -14.90 9.07 15.79
CA ASP A 316 -15.08 10.49 15.51
C ASP A 316 -13.83 11.15 14.95
N LEU A 317 -12.64 10.77 15.43
CA LEU A 317 -11.36 11.24 14.89
C LEU A 317 -11.14 10.73 13.46
N LEU A 318 -11.34 9.43 13.24
CA LEU A 318 -11.22 8.83 11.91
C LEU A 318 -12.22 9.43 10.93
N GLN A 319 -13.47 9.68 11.37
CA GLN A 319 -14.48 10.37 10.58
C GLN A 319 -14.03 11.79 10.21
N TRP A 320 -13.48 12.53 11.16
CA TRP A 320 -12.95 13.87 10.91
C TRP A 320 -11.78 13.83 9.91
N PHE A 321 -10.84 12.90 10.05
CA PHE A 321 -9.75 12.72 9.09
C PHE A 321 -10.29 12.46 7.67
N ARG A 322 -11.21 11.53 7.53
CA ARG A 322 -11.84 11.21 6.25
C ARG A 322 -12.53 12.44 5.65
N ASP A 323 -13.37 13.12 6.41
CA ASP A 323 -14.15 14.26 5.92
C ASP A 323 -13.25 15.41 5.44
N GLU A 324 -12.12 15.67 6.13
CA GLU A 324 -11.16 16.70 5.69
C GLU A 324 -10.38 16.26 4.44
N ILE A 325 -9.96 14.98 4.37
CA ILE A 325 -9.31 14.45 3.16
C ILE A 325 -10.25 14.56 1.95
N TYR A 326 -11.51 14.17 2.09
CA TYR A 326 -12.46 14.21 0.98
C TYR A 326 -12.77 15.63 0.49
N LYS A 327 -12.57 16.66 1.30
CA LYS A 327 -12.62 18.05 0.82
C LYS A 327 -11.48 18.36 -0.15
N ASP A 328 -10.30 17.80 0.12
CA ASP A 328 -9.10 18.04 -0.70
C ASP A 328 -9.11 17.22 -2.00
N VAL A 329 -9.67 16.00 -1.98
CA VAL A 329 -9.60 15.04 -3.10
C VAL A 329 -10.93 14.80 -3.81
N ASN A 330 -11.90 15.70 -3.68
CA ASN A 330 -13.27 15.55 -4.23
C ASN A 330 -13.35 15.49 -5.77
N PHE A 331 -12.26 15.71 -6.46
CA PHE A 331 -12.15 15.72 -7.92
C PHE A 331 -11.75 14.36 -8.53
N LYS A 332 -11.37 13.38 -7.69
CA LYS A 332 -10.95 12.04 -8.13
C LYS A 332 -11.49 10.94 -7.19
N PRO A 333 -11.55 9.67 -7.64
CA PRO A 333 -11.85 8.56 -6.74
C PRO A 333 -10.80 8.46 -5.65
N PHE A 334 -11.24 8.38 -4.40
CA PHE A 334 -10.38 8.16 -3.24
C PHE A 334 -10.96 7.04 -2.37
N TYR A 335 -10.12 6.31 -1.63
CA TYR A 335 -10.57 5.16 -0.86
C TYR A 335 -9.87 5.08 0.48
N THR A 336 -10.65 4.97 1.55
CA THR A 336 -10.12 4.82 2.92
C THR A 336 -10.38 3.41 3.43
N ILE A 337 -9.32 2.74 3.88
CA ILE A 337 -9.34 1.36 4.35
C ILE A 337 -8.90 1.33 5.81
N ALA A 338 -9.61 0.58 6.65
CA ALA A 338 -9.20 0.30 8.02
C ALA A 338 -8.60 -1.09 8.15
N GLU A 339 -7.43 -1.18 8.74
CA GLU A 339 -7.06 -2.43 9.39
C GLU A 339 -7.65 -2.43 10.80
N HIS A 340 -8.68 -3.25 11.01
CA HIS A 340 -9.37 -3.39 12.29
C HIS A 340 -9.56 -4.87 12.63
N ILE A 341 -8.60 -5.45 13.33
CA ILE A 341 -8.57 -6.88 13.65
C ILE A 341 -8.73 -7.08 15.18
N PRO A 342 -9.68 -7.91 15.65
CA PRO A 342 -10.75 -8.57 14.88
C PRO A 342 -11.67 -7.59 14.18
N GLN A 343 -12.22 -7.98 13.02
CA GLN A 343 -13.06 -7.10 12.20
C GLN A 343 -14.23 -6.49 12.99
N ASP A 344 -14.43 -5.18 12.81
CA ASP A 344 -15.65 -4.49 13.25
C ASP A 344 -16.31 -3.81 12.03
N PRO A 345 -17.40 -4.38 11.50
CA PRO A 345 -18.10 -3.83 10.35
C PRO A 345 -18.66 -2.41 10.56
N ALA A 346 -18.81 -1.97 11.81
CA ALA A 346 -19.29 -0.62 12.10
C ALA A 346 -18.34 0.47 11.57
N ILE A 347 -17.03 0.18 11.48
CA ILE A 347 -16.03 1.13 10.98
C ILE A 347 -16.25 1.48 9.50
N ALA A 348 -16.80 0.54 8.73
CA ALA A 348 -17.11 0.68 7.30
C ALA A 348 -18.63 0.66 7.00
N SER A 349 -19.44 1.06 7.98
CA SER A 349 -20.89 1.25 7.78
C SER A 349 -21.17 2.57 7.02
N PRO A 350 -22.39 2.81 6.51
CA PRO A 350 -22.73 4.07 5.84
C PRO A 350 -22.52 5.32 6.70
N SER A 351 -22.57 5.18 8.02
CA SER A 351 -22.25 6.23 9.00
C SER A 351 -20.89 6.02 9.67
N GLY A 352 -20.12 5.04 9.23
CA GLY A 352 -18.80 4.74 9.75
C GLY A 352 -17.71 5.64 9.17
N PRO A 353 -16.56 5.69 9.83
CA PRO A 353 -15.48 6.60 9.47
C PRO A 353 -14.71 6.20 8.19
N MET A 354 -14.82 4.95 7.73
CA MET A 354 -14.03 4.45 6.60
C MET A 354 -14.93 3.89 5.50
N ASP A 355 -14.40 3.80 4.27
CA ASP A 355 -15.11 3.20 3.15
C ASP A 355 -15.10 1.68 3.22
N ALA A 356 -13.98 1.11 3.71
CA ALA A 356 -13.78 -0.32 3.86
C ALA A 356 -12.93 -0.70 5.06
N ALA A 357 -12.96 -1.98 5.38
CA ALA A 357 -12.04 -2.60 6.33
C ALA A 357 -11.59 -3.98 5.82
N TRP A 358 -10.47 -4.47 6.31
CA TRP A 358 -10.01 -5.82 6.03
C TRP A 358 -11.05 -6.84 6.51
N TYR A 359 -11.41 -7.78 5.64
CA TYR A 359 -12.41 -8.81 5.92
C TYR A 359 -11.74 -10.10 6.43
N ASP A 360 -11.35 -10.08 7.71
CA ASP A 360 -10.69 -11.19 8.40
C ASP A 360 -11.49 -12.49 8.35
N GLY A 361 -12.83 -12.44 8.43
CA GLY A 361 -13.69 -13.61 8.31
C GLY A 361 -13.56 -14.34 6.98
N PHE A 362 -13.42 -13.60 5.88
CA PHE A 362 -13.15 -14.16 4.55
C PHE A 362 -11.78 -14.87 4.53
N TYR A 363 -10.73 -14.15 4.94
CA TYR A 363 -9.38 -14.71 5.02
C TYR A 363 -9.36 -16.03 5.79
N ARG A 364 -9.89 -16.05 7.02
CA ARG A 364 -9.88 -17.25 7.87
C ARG A 364 -10.56 -18.46 7.22
N GLN A 365 -11.69 -18.24 6.57
CA GLN A 365 -12.42 -19.33 5.90
C GLN A 365 -11.70 -19.77 4.61
N LEU A 366 -11.32 -18.82 3.78
CA LEU A 366 -10.71 -19.15 2.47
C LEU A 366 -9.28 -19.70 2.60
N SER A 367 -8.54 -19.28 3.63
CA SER A 367 -7.26 -19.89 3.99
C SER A 367 -7.46 -21.37 4.33
N ALA A 368 -8.35 -21.74 5.26
CA ALA A 368 -8.66 -23.13 5.57
C ALA A 368 -9.10 -23.92 4.33
N THR A 369 -9.98 -23.33 3.53
CA THR A 369 -10.51 -23.95 2.30
C THR A 369 -9.41 -24.18 1.27
N THR A 370 -8.54 -23.20 1.04
CA THR A 370 -7.42 -23.31 0.11
C THR A 370 -6.36 -24.31 0.59
N LEU A 371 -6.09 -24.36 1.89
CA LEU A 371 -5.18 -25.33 2.47
C LEU A 371 -5.73 -26.77 2.46
N GLY A 372 -7.06 -26.94 2.50
CA GLY A 372 -7.70 -28.24 2.62
C GLY A 372 -7.58 -28.87 4.01
N VAL A 373 -7.16 -28.08 5.01
CA VAL A 373 -7.02 -28.47 6.42
C VAL A 373 -7.66 -27.41 7.32
N GLU A 374 -8.01 -27.81 8.54
CA GLU A 374 -8.52 -26.86 9.52
C GLU A 374 -7.49 -25.76 9.81
N GLN A 375 -7.92 -24.52 9.73
CA GLN A 375 -7.10 -23.35 10.01
C GLN A 375 -7.97 -22.27 10.70
N HIS A 376 -7.42 -21.58 11.70
CA HIS A 376 -8.14 -20.52 12.44
C HIS A 376 -9.50 -20.97 13.01
N GLY A 377 -9.66 -22.26 13.35
CA GLY A 377 -10.93 -22.84 13.80
C GLY A 377 -11.99 -23.00 12.71
N ARG A 378 -11.61 -22.88 11.43
CA ARG A 378 -12.48 -23.04 10.26
C ARG A 378 -12.29 -24.39 9.60
N GLN A 379 -13.39 -25.02 9.22
CA GLN A 379 -13.38 -26.30 8.52
C GLN A 379 -13.21 -26.07 7.00
N PRO A 380 -12.29 -26.78 6.33
CA PRO A 380 -11.92 -26.49 4.94
C PRO A 380 -13.05 -26.76 3.93
N PHE A 381 -13.89 -27.75 4.20
CA PHE A 381 -14.90 -28.23 3.25
C PHE A 381 -16.33 -27.92 3.68
N ASN A 382 -16.52 -26.96 4.61
CA ASN A 382 -17.86 -26.49 4.97
C ASN A 382 -18.39 -25.55 3.87
N THR A 383 -19.08 -26.12 2.89
CA THR A 383 -19.57 -25.39 1.71
C THR A 383 -20.57 -24.32 2.03
N ASP A 384 -21.41 -24.49 3.07
CA ASP A 384 -22.36 -23.46 3.51
C ASP A 384 -21.62 -22.25 4.10
N GLU A 385 -20.59 -22.51 4.91
CA GLU A 385 -19.78 -21.44 5.51
C GLU A 385 -18.94 -20.72 4.47
N VAL A 386 -18.37 -21.45 3.49
CA VAL A 386 -17.66 -20.81 2.38
C VAL A 386 -18.62 -19.88 1.62
N LEU A 387 -19.81 -20.37 1.21
CA LEU A 387 -20.81 -19.56 0.52
C LEU A 387 -21.22 -18.34 1.36
N ARG A 388 -21.34 -18.47 2.67
CA ARG A 388 -21.66 -17.38 3.57
C ARG A 388 -20.57 -16.32 3.61
N MET A 389 -19.29 -16.75 3.69
CA MET A 389 -18.13 -15.86 3.82
C MET A 389 -17.74 -15.16 2.51
N LEU A 390 -18.18 -15.67 1.36
CA LEU A 390 -17.92 -14.98 0.10
C LEU A 390 -18.57 -13.58 0.03
N ASP A 391 -19.63 -13.33 0.78
CA ASP A 391 -20.32 -12.03 0.80
C ASP A 391 -20.19 -11.35 2.18
N ALA A 392 -19.46 -10.26 2.25
CA ALA A 392 -19.20 -9.51 3.47
C ALA A 392 -20.49 -9.03 4.19
N ARG A 393 -21.60 -8.87 3.48
CA ARG A 393 -22.91 -8.52 4.08
C ARG A 393 -23.39 -9.55 5.08
N ASN A 394 -23.01 -10.82 4.93
CA ASN A 394 -23.32 -11.90 5.87
C ASN A 394 -22.56 -11.77 7.20
N GLU A 395 -21.51 -10.96 7.23
CA GLU A 395 -20.75 -10.55 8.42
C GLU A 395 -21.06 -9.10 8.83
N ARG A 396 -22.20 -8.56 8.42
CA ARG A 396 -22.75 -7.25 8.79
C ARG A 396 -22.03 -6.04 8.15
N PHE A 397 -21.19 -6.23 7.18
CA PHE A 397 -20.74 -5.12 6.36
C PHE A 397 -21.92 -4.53 5.58
N ALA A 398 -21.93 -3.21 5.40
CA ALA A 398 -23.03 -2.52 4.73
C ALA A 398 -23.11 -2.86 3.23
N SER A 399 -21.97 -3.17 2.64
CA SER A 399 -21.80 -3.47 1.23
C SER A 399 -20.70 -4.52 1.05
N PRO A 400 -20.71 -5.33 0.00
CA PRO A 400 -19.54 -6.17 -0.30
C PRO A 400 -18.28 -5.34 -0.55
N TYR A 401 -18.40 -4.10 -1.03
CA TYR A 401 -17.26 -3.19 -1.24
C TYR A 401 -16.68 -2.61 0.05
N SER A 402 -17.40 -2.74 1.17
CA SER A 402 -16.89 -2.33 2.48
C SER A 402 -15.96 -3.39 3.12
N GLY A 403 -15.78 -4.55 2.48
CA GLY A 403 -14.86 -5.60 2.91
C GLY A 403 -13.75 -5.81 1.88
N ILE A 404 -12.49 -5.67 2.33
CA ILE A 404 -11.32 -6.07 1.53
C ILE A 404 -11.10 -7.56 1.72
N THR A 405 -11.21 -8.33 0.63
CA THR A 405 -11.06 -9.79 0.64
C THR A 405 -9.64 -10.18 0.23
N TYR A 406 -9.04 -11.16 0.92
CA TYR A 406 -7.67 -11.61 0.64
C TYR A 406 -7.46 -13.07 1.07
N LEU A 407 -6.44 -13.72 0.51
CA LEU A 407 -5.95 -15.04 0.93
C LEU A 407 -4.74 -14.93 1.86
N SER A 408 -3.91 -13.93 1.65
CA SER A 408 -2.77 -13.57 2.49
C SER A 408 -2.51 -12.07 2.41
N ASN A 409 -1.74 -11.55 3.36
CA ASN A 409 -1.22 -10.19 3.41
C ASN A 409 0.16 -10.21 4.09
N HIS A 410 0.76 -9.05 4.35
CA HIS A 410 2.08 -9.01 5.01
C HIS A 410 2.05 -9.55 6.44
N ASP A 411 0.91 -9.52 7.14
CA ASP A 411 0.75 -10.00 8.52
C ASP A 411 0.48 -11.50 8.62
N GLU A 412 0.17 -12.14 7.50
CA GLU A 412 -0.16 -13.55 7.46
C GLU A 412 0.90 -14.37 6.68
N GLN A 413 1.00 -15.65 7.01
CA GLN A 413 1.85 -16.55 6.23
C GLN A 413 1.29 -16.72 4.82
N ARG A 414 2.18 -16.80 3.82
CA ARG A 414 1.79 -17.14 2.44
C ARG A 414 1.08 -18.47 2.39
N ILE A 415 -0.01 -18.56 1.64
CA ILE A 415 -0.75 -19.82 1.47
C ILE A 415 0.16 -20.93 0.91
N THR A 416 1.04 -20.61 -0.04
CA THR A 416 2.03 -21.57 -0.58
C THR A 416 3.00 -22.11 0.47
N TRP A 417 3.41 -21.28 1.44
CA TRP A 417 4.19 -21.73 2.58
C TRP A 417 3.40 -22.69 3.47
N LEU A 418 2.16 -22.35 3.78
CA LEU A 418 1.28 -23.15 4.62
C LEU A 418 0.87 -24.47 3.94
N LEU A 419 0.70 -24.50 2.62
CA LEU A 419 0.46 -25.74 1.87
C LEU A 419 1.57 -26.77 2.13
N GLY A 420 2.83 -26.35 2.08
CA GLY A 420 3.96 -27.23 2.36
C GLY A 420 4.10 -27.57 3.84
N THR A 421 3.97 -26.61 4.75
CA THR A 421 4.31 -26.78 6.17
C THR A 421 3.15 -27.28 7.02
N SER A 422 1.93 -26.90 6.72
CA SER A 422 0.73 -27.21 7.53
C SER A 422 -0.15 -28.27 6.88
N ALA A 423 -0.29 -28.24 5.55
CA ALA A 423 -1.15 -29.17 4.81
C ALA A 423 -0.38 -30.34 4.18
N ASN A 424 0.95 -30.33 4.21
CA ASN A 424 1.81 -31.34 3.56
C ASN A 424 1.43 -31.56 2.08
N THR A 425 1.12 -30.48 1.37
CA THR A 425 0.65 -30.47 -0.02
C THR A 425 1.69 -29.78 -0.89
N PHE A 426 2.13 -30.45 -1.96
CA PHE A 426 3.24 -30.04 -2.81
C PHE A 426 2.88 -30.16 -4.29
N ASP A 427 3.75 -29.63 -5.15
CA ASP A 427 3.73 -29.77 -6.61
C ASP A 427 2.34 -29.44 -7.22
N ASP A 428 1.86 -30.25 -8.15
CA ASP A 428 0.58 -30.03 -8.83
C ASP A 428 -0.61 -29.82 -7.88
N ALA A 429 -0.64 -30.55 -6.76
CA ALA A 429 -1.72 -30.44 -5.80
C ALA A 429 -1.71 -29.08 -5.11
N ALA A 430 -0.54 -28.55 -4.75
CA ALA A 430 -0.40 -27.21 -4.17
C ALA A 430 -0.88 -26.13 -5.16
N PHE A 431 -0.46 -26.22 -6.42
CA PHE A 431 -0.88 -25.24 -7.44
C PHE A 431 -2.36 -25.34 -7.81
N ARG A 432 -2.98 -26.55 -7.79
CA ARG A 432 -4.44 -26.68 -7.91
C ARG A 432 -5.16 -25.97 -6.75
N ARG A 433 -4.67 -26.15 -5.51
CA ARG A 433 -5.19 -25.48 -4.33
C ARG A 433 -5.09 -23.95 -4.44
N MET A 434 -3.94 -23.44 -4.88
CA MET A 434 -3.75 -22.01 -5.11
C MET A 434 -4.71 -21.47 -6.17
N LYS A 435 -4.92 -22.20 -7.28
CA LYS A 435 -5.88 -21.81 -8.33
C LYS A 435 -7.32 -21.82 -7.81
N LEU A 436 -7.70 -22.78 -6.96
CA LEU A 436 -9.00 -22.81 -6.29
C LEU A 436 -9.20 -21.55 -5.43
N GLY A 437 -8.23 -21.23 -4.56
CA GLY A 437 -8.29 -20.04 -3.71
C GLY A 437 -8.40 -18.74 -4.52
N ALA A 438 -7.53 -18.59 -5.53
CA ALA A 438 -7.54 -17.43 -6.44
C ALA A 438 -8.89 -17.28 -7.17
N SER A 439 -9.48 -18.41 -7.62
CA SER A 439 -10.77 -18.37 -8.30
C SER A 439 -11.90 -17.92 -7.38
N LEU A 440 -11.94 -18.40 -6.14
CA LEU A 440 -12.91 -17.99 -5.15
C LEU A 440 -12.72 -16.51 -4.75
N LEU A 441 -11.47 -16.05 -4.56
CA LEU A 441 -11.15 -14.66 -4.26
C LEU A 441 -11.63 -13.72 -5.37
N LEU A 442 -11.25 -13.99 -6.61
CA LEU A 442 -11.47 -13.08 -7.74
C LEU A 442 -12.89 -13.14 -8.32
N THR A 443 -13.69 -14.16 -7.98
CA THR A 443 -15.10 -14.26 -8.37
C THR A 443 -16.08 -13.89 -7.25
N ALA A 444 -15.62 -13.76 -6.01
CA ALA A 444 -16.40 -13.25 -4.89
C ALA A 444 -16.83 -11.78 -5.12
N PRO A 445 -17.97 -11.32 -4.53
CA PRO A 445 -18.25 -9.89 -4.42
C PRO A 445 -17.27 -9.23 -3.44
N GLY A 446 -17.04 -7.93 -3.62
CA GLY A 446 -16.11 -7.15 -2.76
C GLY A 446 -14.85 -6.72 -3.52
N ILE A 447 -13.89 -6.22 -2.78
CA ILE A 447 -12.63 -5.70 -3.30
C ILE A 447 -11.51 -6.71 -3.00
N PRO A 448 -11.00 -7.44 -4.02
CA PRO A 448 -9.91 -8.39 -3.80
C PRO A 448 -8.57 -7.68 -3.61
N MET A 449 -7.78 -8.17 -2.66
CA MET A 449 -6.39 -7.81 -2.44
C MET A 449 -5.50 -9.03 -2.59
N ILE A 450 -4.36 -8.87 -3.26
CA ILE A 450 -3.37 -9.90 -3.55
C ILE A 450 -2.06 -9.46 -2.90
N TRP A 451 -1.47 -10.30 -2.06
CA TRP A 451 -0.14 -10.06 -1.49
C TRP A 451 0.95 -10.34 -2.54
N MET A 452 1.91 -9.44 -2.69
CA MET A 452 3.00 -9.53 -3.68
C MET A 452 3.61 -10.94 -3.73
N GLY A 453 3.68 -11.51 -4.96
CA GLY A 453 4.22 -12.84 -5.21
C GLY A 453 3.25 -14.01 -4.96
N GLU A 454 2.04 -13.76 -4.46
CA GLU A 454 0.98 -14.76 -4.35
C GLU A 454 0.56 -15.27 -5.72
N GLU A 455 0.49 -14.37 -6.70
CA GLU A 455 0.06 -14.64 -8.07
C GLU A 455 0.97 -15.60 -8.84
N PHE A 456 2.20 -15.78 -8.39
CA PHE A 456 3.10 -16.80 -8.96
C PHE A 456 3.60 -17.81 -7.92
N GLY A 457 2.97 -17.87 -6.74
CA GLY A 457 3.20 -18.92 -5.77
C GLY A 457 4.55 -18.86 -5.06
N GLN A 458 5.05 -17.66 -4.72
CA GLN A 458 6.21 -17.54 -3.82
C GLN A 458 5.92 -18.21 -2.48
N SER A 459 6.86 -19.01 -1.97
CA SER A 459 6.67 -19.86 -0.78
C SER A 459 7.63 -19.53 0.37
N THR A 460 8.06 -18.27 0.48
CA THR A 460 8.85 -17.81 1.64
C THR A 460 7.96 -17.64 2.86
N ASP A 461 8.54 -17.86 4.06
CA ASP A 461 7.88 -17.58 5.33
C ASP A 461 7.65 -16.07 5.55
N LYS A 462 6.67 -15.74 6.40
CA LYS A 462 6.53 -14.38 6.94
C LYS A 462 7.74 -14.06 7.83
N SER A 463 8.38 -12.94 7.58
CA SER A 463 9.55 -12.51 8.36
C SER A 463 9.72 -11.00 8.28
N MET A 464 10.21 -10.40 9.38
CA MET A 464 10.71 -9.03 9.41
C MET A 464 12.08 -8.90 8.72
N GLU A 465 12.77 -10.00 8.49
CA GLU A 465 14.00 -10.04 7.71
C GLU A 465 13.67 -9.98 6.20
N PRO A 466 14.59 -9.51 5.34
CA PRO A 466 14.35 -9.41 3.90
C PRO A 466 13.84 -10.71 3.27
N ARG A 467 12.76 -10.59 2.51
CA ARG A 467 12.14 -11.71 1.76
C ARG A 467 11.83 -11.27 0.32
N PRO A 468 12.88 -10.96 -0.47
CA PRO A 468 12.69 -10.44 -1.82
C PRO A 468 11.89 -11.41 -2.70
N LEU A 469 11.12 -10.85 -3.62
CA LEU A 469 10.40 -11.63 -4.61
C LEU A 469 11.36 -12.39 -5.52
N GLN A 470 11.06 -13.67 -5.72
CA GLN A 470 11.86 -14.60 -6.52
C GLN A 470 11.33 -14.63 -7.95
N TRP A 471 11.55 -13.55 -8.72
CA TRP A 471 11.04 -13.39 -10.09
C TRP A 471 11.40 -14.55 -11.05
N GLU A 472 12.49 -15.28 -10.79
CA GLU A 472 12.86 -16.48 -11.53
C GLU A 472 11.86 -17.63 -11.41
N LEU A 473 11.02 -17.65 -10.41
CA LEU A 473 9.95 -18.65 -10.29
C LEU A 473 9.01 -18.63 -11.50
N LEU A 474 8.81 -17.47 -12.13
CA LEU A 474 8.03 -17.36 -13.37
C LEU A 474 8.59 -18.16 -14.56
N LYS A 475 9.82 -18.66 -14.47
CA LYS A 475 10.39 -19.57 -15.48
C LYS A 475 9.95 -21.03 -15.28
N ASN A 476 9.40 -21.37 -14.12
CA ASN A 476 8.85 -22.68 -13.82
C ASN A 476 7.42 -22.77 -14.36
N GLU A 477 7.06 -23.90 -14.95
CA GLU A 477 5.75 -24.09 -15.59
C GLU A 477 4.57 -23.93 -14.62
N HIS A 478 4.68 -24.47 -13.39
CA HIS A 478 3.62 -24.36 -12.39
C HIS A 478 3.41 -22.93 -11.93
N ASN A 479 4.50 -22.20 -11.66
CA ASN A 479 4.46 -20.79 -11.22
C ASN A 479 3.94 -19.87 -12.35
N ALA A 480 4.41 -20.07 -13.58
CA ALA A 480 3.90 -19.37 -14.75
C ALA A 480 2.41 -19.66 -14.98
N GLY A 481 2.01 -20.95 -14.85
CA GLY A 481 0.61 -21.37 -14.99
C GLY A 481 -0.31 -20.85 -13.88
N LEU A 482 0.20 -20.56 -12.67
CA LEU A 482 -0.54 -19.88 -11.61
C LEU A 482 -0.68 -18.39 -11.93
N HIS A 483 0.40 -17.74 -12.35
CA HIS A 483 0.39 -16.35 -12.77
C HIS A 483 -0.60 -16.11 -13.92
N ASP A 484 -0.59 -16.97 -14.95
CA ASP A 484 -1.54 -16.89 -16.07
C ASP A 484 -2.99 -17.05 -15.58
N HIS A 485 -3.22 -17.90 -14.57
CA HIS A 485 -4.53 -18.10 -13.97
C HIS A 485 -5.03 -16.82 -13.25
N TYR A 486 -4.19 -16.18 -12.42
CA TYR A 486 -4.50 -14.90 -11.80
C TYR A 486 -4.80 -13.83 -12.85
N ARG A 487 -3.91 -13.67 -13.84
CA ARG A 487 -4.08 -12.70 -14.93
C ARG A 487 -5.38 -12.93 -15.70
N HIS A 488 -5.72 -14.18 -15.99
CA HIS A 488 -6.96 -14.53 -16.67
C HIS A 488 -8.20 -14.17 -15.84
N LEU A 489 -8.23 -14.51 -14.55
CA LEU A 489 -9.34 -14.20 -13.65
C LEU A 489 -9.50 -12.69 -13.42
N ILE A 490 -8.41 -11.97 -13.26
CA ILE A 490 -8.41 -10.51 -13.11
C ILE A 490 -8.99 -9.86 -14.36
N ARG A 491 -8.55 -10.28 -15.55
CA ARG A 491 -9.10 -9.81 -16.81
C ARG A 491 -10.60 -10.13 -16.91
N LEU A 492 -10.99 -11.37 -16.59
CA LEU A 492 -12.39 -11.80 -16.60
C LEU A 492 -13.25 -10.93 -15.68
N ARG A 493 -12.73 -10.61 -14.47
CA ARG A 493 -13.42 -9.72 -13.53
C ARG A 493 -13.57 -8.31 -14.07
N ARG A 494 -12.52 -7.75 -14.66
CA ARG A 494 -12.53 -6.38 -15.22
C ARG A 494 -13.43 -6.24 -16.44
N GLU A 495 -13.49 -7.26 -17.28
CA GLU A 495 -14.27 -7.26 -18.53
C GLU A 495 -15.75 -7.64 -18.31
N ASN A 496 -16.09 -8.26 -17.17
CA ASN A 496 -17.45 -8.72 -16.89
C ASN A 496 -18.10 -7.96 -15.72
N PRO A 497 -19.08 -7.05 -16.00
CA PRO A 497 -19.76 -6.28 -14.98
C PRO A 497 -20.48 -7.10 -13.90
N ALA A 498 -20.84 -8.34 -14.15
CA ALA A 498 -21.42 -9.22 -13.14
C ALA A 498 -20.42 -9.54 -12.02
N LEU A 499 -19.11 -9.63 -12.31
CA LEU A 499 -18.09 -10.01 -11.34
C LEU A 499 -17.65 -8.86 -10.42
N TYR A 500 -17.75 -7.61 -10.85
CA TYR A 500 -17.52 -6.46 -9.97
C TYR A 500 -18.82 -5.82 -9.42
N SER A 501 -20.01 -6.37 -9.73
CA SER A 501 -21.27 -5.94 -9.14
C SER A 501 -21.38 -6.38 -7.66
N ALA A 502 -22.34 -5.82 -6.94
CA ALA A 502 -22.69 -6.25 -5.57
C ALA A 502 -23.57 -7.51 -5.53
N ASN A 503 -24.09 -7.95 -6.69
CA ASN A 503 -25.09 -9.00 -6.72
C ASN A 503 -24.45 -10.40 -6.56
N TYR A 504 -24.96 -11.15 -5.59
CA TYR A 504 -24.48 -12.47 -5.23
C TYR A 504 -25.62 -13.34 -4.72
N GLN A 505 -25.64 -14.61 -5.13
CA GLN A 505 -26.62 -15.59 -4.66
C GLN A 505 -26.01 -16.99 -4.62
N PRO A 506 -25.99 -17.66 -3.44
CA PRO A 506 -25.76 -19.09 -3.37
C PRO A 506 -26.80 -19.86 -4.20
N LEU A 507 -26.36 -20.85 -4.96
CA LEU A 507 -27.23 -21.70 -5.78
C LEU A 507 -27.35 -23.11 -5.24
N ALA A 508 -26.21 -23.69 -4.81
CA ALA A 508 -26.16 -25.05 -4.32
C ALA A 508 -25.01 -25.23 -3.32
N SER A 509 -25.26 -26.08 -2.34
CA SER A 509 -24.27 -26.57 -1.38
C SER A 509 -24.41 -28.10 -1.31
N TRP A 510 -23.40 -28.82 -1.80
CA TRP A 510 -23.32 -30.28 -1.76
C TRP A 510 -22.27 -30.68 -0.74
N GLN A 511 -22.62 -30.56 0.54
CA GLN A 511 -21.71 -30.71 1.67
C GLN A 511 -20.94 -32.05 1.66
N ASP A 512 -21.64 -33.17 1.37
CA ASP A 512 -21.01 -34.49 1.32
C ASP A 512 -19.94 -34.60 0.24
N ARG A 513 -20.16 -33.93 -0.88
CA ARG A 513 -19.24 -33.90 -2.02
C ARG A 513 -18.16 -32.82 -1.87
N GLY A 514 -18.32 -31.85 -0.98
CA GLY A 514 -17.46 -30.68 -0.86
C GLY A 514 -17.59 -29.73 -2.04
N MET A 515 -18.75 -29.68 -2.67
CA MET A 515 -19.03 -28.83 -3.82
C MET A 515 -19.96 -27.70 -3.46
N LEU A 516 -19.80 -26.57 -4.12
CA LEU A 516 -20.68 -25.42 -4.02
C LEU A 516 -20.91 -24.77 -5.38
N ALA A 517 -22.01 -23.99 -5.47
CA ALA A 517 -22.27 -23.14 -6.63
C ALA A 517 -22.90 -21.83 -6.22
N TYR A 518 -22.56 -20.77 -6.93
CA TYR A 518 -23.15 -19.44 -6.75
C TYR A 518 -23.27 -18.69 -8.07
N LYS A 519 -24.14 -17.67 -8.05
CA LYS A 519 -24.41 -16.76 -9.17
C LYS A 519 -23.94 -15.35 -8.86
N ARG A 520 -23.33 -14.73 -9.84
CA ARG A 520 -23.07 -13.29 -9.92
C ARG A 520 -23.87 -12.71 -11.08
N TRP A 521 -24.40 -11.51 -10.96
CA TRP A 521 -25.08 -10.83 -12.04
C TRP A 521 -25.06 -9.32 -11.88
N ASN A 522 -25.38 -8.60 -12.92
CA ASN A 522 -25.61 -7.17 -12.88
C ASN A 522 -27.02 -6.82 -13.40
N ASP A 523 -27.41 -5.56 -13.29
CA ASP A 523 -28.73 -5.08 -13.68
C ASP A 523 -28.91 -4.97 -15.22
N TYR A 524 -27.82 -5.21 -15.99
CA TYR A 524 -27.83 -5.17 -17.46
C TYR A 524 -27.94 -6.56 -18.11
N GLY A 525 -28.19 -7.59 -17.32
CA GLY A 525 -28.42 -8.95 -17.81
C GLY A 525 -27.19 -9.84 -17.92
N ASN A 526 -26.00 -9.37 -17.55
CA ASN A 526 -24.83 -10.26 -17.47
C ASN A 526 -25.02 -11.21 -16.29
N VAL A 527 -24.81 -12.51 -16.53
CA VAL A 527 -24.88 -13.58 -15.53
C VAL A 527 -23.62 -14.43 -15.61
N VAL A 528 -23.05 -14.72 -14.44
CA VAL A 528 -21.91 -15.63 -14.28
C VAL A 528 -22.27 -16.69 -13.26
N ILE A 529 -22.05 -17.95 -13.59
CA ILE A 529 -22.22 -19.09 -12.67
C ILE A 529 -20.85 -19.62 -12.30
N ILE A 530 -20.61 -19.77 -11.02
CA ILE A 530 -19.38 -20.35 -10.49
C ILE A 530 -19.73 -21.66 -9.78
N VAL A 531 -18.96 -22.72 -10.08
CA VAL A 531 -19.07 -24.02 -9.42
C VAL A 531 -17.69 -24.44 -8.96
N ALA A 532 -17.55 -24.83 -7.70
CA ALA A 532 -16.27 -25.20 -7.11
C ALA A 532 -16.34 -26.57 -6.42
N ASN A 533 -15.26 -27.35 -6.57
CA ASN A 533 -14.97 -28.54 -5.78
C ASN A 533 -13.81 -28.21 -4.81
N LEU A 534 -14.12 -28.22 -3.51
CA LEU A 534 -13.16 -27.87 -2.47
C LEU A 534 -12.24 -29.05 -2.06
N LYS A 535 -12.54 -30.28 -2.51
CA LYS A 535 -11.80 -31.49 -2.14
C LYS A 535 -10.78 -31.91 -3.20
N ASP A 536 -9.73 -32.61 -2.79
CA ASP A 536 -8.71 -33.19 -3.67
C ASP A 536 -9.14 -34.57 -4.24
N THR A 537 -10.44 -34.73 -4.47
CA THR A 537 -11.03 -35.91 -5.08
C THR A 537 -11.94 -35.49 -6.23
N PHE A 538 -11.95 -36.28 -7.29
CA PHE A 538 -12.86 -36.05 -8.42
C PHE A 538 -14.32 -36.00 -7.92
N ALA A 539 -14.98 -34.87 -8.15
CA ALA A 539 -16.34 -34.69 -7.70
C ALA A 539 -17.40 -35.30 -8.62
N GLY A 540 -17.06 -35.52 -9.88
CA GLY A 540 -17.97 -36.10 -10.88
C GLY A 540 -19.03 -35.10 -11.39
N ASP A 541 -20.10 -35.66 -11.95
CA ASP A 541 -21.16 -34.86 -12.60
C ASP A 541 -21.96 -34.01 -11.63
N PHE A 542 -22.36 -32.81 -12.08
CA PHE A 542 -23.31 -31.96 -11.36
C PHE A 542 -24.37 -31.40 -12.31
N GLN A 543 -25.48 -30.97 -11.74
CA GLN A 543 -26.53 -30.26 -12.42
C GLN A 543 -27.02 -29.11 -11.56
N ILE A 544 -27.19 -27.92 -12.19
CA ILE A 544 -27.75 -26.72 -11.56
C ILE A 544 -28.96 -26.31 -12.40
N GLY A 545 -30.14 -26.27 -11.78
CA GLY A 545 -31.38 -25.87 -12.41
C GLY A 545 -32.25 -25.02 -11.50
N GLY A 546 -33.35 -24.49 -12.02
CA GLY A 546 -34.31 -23.71 -11.24
C GLY A 546 -33.85 -22.32 -10.83
N VAL A 547 -32.76 -21.80 -11.38
CA VAL A 547 -32.13 -20.51 -11.01
C VAL A 547 -32.27 -19.44 -12.08
N GLY A 548 -33.17 -19.65 -13.06
CA GLY A 548 -33.42 -18.71 -14.14
C GLY A 548 -32.29 -18.65 -15.18
N LEU A 549 -31.61 -19.77 -15.42
CA LEU A 549 -30.63 -19.86 -16.48
C LEU A 549 -31.36 -19.90 -17.83
N GLU A 550 -30.87 -19.09 -18.74
CA GLU A 550 -31.39 -19.08 -20.11
C GLU A 550 -30.75 -20.21 -20.92
N ASP A 551 -31.58 -20.89 -21.70
CA ASP A 551 -31.13 -21.92 -22.66
C ASP A 551 -30.17 -21.35 -23.70
N GLY A 552 -29.26 -22.17 -24.17
CA GLY A 552 -28.26 -21.83 -25.17
C GLY A 552 -26.83 -22.17 -24.80
N ALA A 553 -25.89 -21.62 -25.57
CA ALA A 553 -24.48 -21.85 -25.39
C ALA A 553 -23.91 -20.98 -24.25
N TRP A 554 -23.16 -21.61 -23.37
CA TRP A 554 -22.42 -20.97 -22.30
C TRP A 554 -20.94 -21.32 -22.41
N ARG A 555 -20.07 -20.33 -22.23
CA ARG A 555 -18.62 -20.53 -22.21
C ARG A 555 -18.16 -20.86 -20.80
N GLU A 556 -17.50 -21.99 -20.61
CA GLU A 556 -16.68 -22.26 -19.45
C GLU A 556 -15.34 -21.54 -19.66
N CYS A 557 -15.01 -20.57 -18.79
CA CYS A 557 -13.94 -19.60 -19.04
C CYS A 557 -12.57 -20.06 -18.54
N ILE A 558 -12.48 -20.96 -17.54
CA ILE A 558 -11.21 -21.39 -16.96
C ILE A 558 -10.49 -22.41 -17.85
N HIS A 559 -11.22 -23.44 -18.34
CA HIS A 559 -10.66 -24.49 -19.18
C HIS A 559 -10.93 -24.26 -20.68
N GLY A 560 -11.79 -23.32 -21.02
CA GLY A 560 -11.94 -22.82 -22.38
C GLY A 560 -12.77 -23.69 -23.31
N TYR A 561 -13.98 -24.16 -22.90
CA TYR A 561 -14.91 -24.91 -23.74
C TYR A 561 -16.35 -24.43 -23.58
N ASP A 562 -17.22 -24.89 -24.46
CA ASP A 562 -18.62 -24.52 -24.46
C ASP A 562 -19.51 -25.63 -23.91
N VAL A 563 -20.52 -25.25 -23.12
CA VAL A 563 -21.57 -26.14 -22.63
C VAL A 563 -22.94 -25.66 -23.10
N GLN A 564 -23.92 -26.55 -23.18
CA GLN A 564 -25.29 -26.22 -23.55
C GLN A 564 -26.18 -26.24 -22.30
N VAL A 565 -26.82 -25.12 -22.00
CA VAL A 565 -27.92 -25.06 -21.03
C VAL A 565 -29.20 -25.41 -21.76
N GLN A 566 -29.95 -26.40 -21.26
CA GLN A 566 -31.19 -26.89 -21.82
C GLN A 566 -32.26 -27.01 -20.72
N GLY A 567 -33.46 -26.46 -20.98
CA GLY A 567 -34.54 -26.43 -19.99
C GLY A 567 -34.15 -25.70 -18.70
N GLY A 568 -33.26 -24.70 -18.79
CA GLY A 568 -32.74 -23.96 -17.64
C GLY A 568 -31.80 -24.78 -16.75
N VAL A 569 -31.19 -25.87 -17.25
CA VAL A 569 -30.26 -26.73 -16.49
C VAL A 569 -28.88 -26.65 -17.11
N LEU A 570 -27.89 -26.28 -16.28
CA LEU A 570 -26.45 -26.38 -16.55
C LEU A 570 -25.95 -27.72 -16.01
N ALA A 571 -25.34 -28.54 -16.84
CA ALA A 571 -24.76 -29.83 -16.47
C ALA A 571 -23.32 -29.94 -16.92
N ASP A 572 -22.42 -30.37 -16.05
CA ASP A 572 -21.00 -30.62 -16.34
C ASP A 572 -20.40 -31.49 -15.22
N GLN A 573 -19.06 -31.62 -15.17
CA GLN A 573 -18.33 -32.36 -14.13
C GLN A 573 -17.20 -31.52 -13.56
N LEU A 574 -16.74 -31.84 -12.34
CA LEU A 574 -15.63 -31.14 -11.68
C LEU A 574 -14.52 -32.11 -11.30
N ALA A 575 -13.29 -31.67 -11.59
CA ALA A 575 -12.06 -32.35 -11.15
C ALA A 575 -11.75 -32.04 -9.65
N GLU A 576 -10.60 -32.52 -9.21
CA GLU A 576 -10.09 -32.26 -7.85
C GLU A 576 -9.69 -30.79 -7.69
N SER A 577 -10.08 -30.14 -6.59
CA SER A 577 -9.74 -28.75 -6.28
C SER A 577 -9.93 -27.81 -7.48
N ASP A 578 -11.07 -27.95 -8.16
CA ASP A 578 -11.37 -27.28 -9.42
C ASP A 578 -12.46 -26.22 -9.26
N VAL A 579 -12.38 -25.17 -10.07
CA VAL A 579 -13.41 -24.14 -10.19
C VAL A 579 -13.73 -23.92 -11.66
N LYS A 580 -15.01 -23.88 -11.98
CA LYS A 580 -15.51 -23.52 -13.30
C LYS A 580 -16.32 -22.26 -13.26
N VAL A 581 -16.12 -21.40 -14.25
CA VAL A 581 -16.79 -20.11 -14.40
C VAL A 581 -17.50 -20.06 -15.73
N TYR A 582 -18.83 -20.00 -15.70
CA TYR A 582 -19.67 -20.03 -16.90
C TYR A 582 -20.27 -18.67 -17.18
N ILE A 583 -20.13 -18.22 -18.42
CA ILE A 583 -20.71 -16.99 -18.95
C ILE A 583 -21.54 -17.31 -20.16
N LYS A 584 -22.78 -16.78 -20.22
CA LYS A 584 -23.64 -16.94 -21.39
C LYS A 584 -23.00 -16.27 -22.60
N GLN A 585 -22.95 -17.03 -23.73
CA GLN A 585 -22.57 -16.45 -25.00
C GLN A 585 -23.74 -15.61 -25.55
N GLY A 586 -23.44 -14.39 -26.03
CA GLY A 586 -24.40 -13.46 -26.58
C GLY A 586 -24.96 -13.89 -27.93
#